data_31a203bb4529f5fd565b1f21888fa768
#
_entry.id   31a203bb4529f5fd565b1f21888fa768
#
_cell.length_a   1.000
_cell.length_b   1.000
_cell.length_c   1.000
_cell.angle_alpha   90.00
_cell.angle_beta   90.00
_cell.angle_gamma   90.00
#
_symmetry.space_group_name_H-M   'P 1'
#
loop_
_entity.id
_entity.type
_entity.pdbx_description
1 polymer ?
#
loop_
_entity_poly.entity_id
_entity_poly.type
_entity_poly.pdbx_seq_one_letter_code
_entity_poly.pdbx_strand_id
1 'polypeptide(L)'
;MDSGYTKMELTENKIILVRGGGDLATGVIYKLHQCGYHVLILECDRPSAIRRHVAFCEAVYDGTSTVEGVVCRRITEESIPEQCVICWDKGEIPLLADTEGKHIHELAPAAVVDAILAKKNLGTDRSMAPLTVGLGPGFTAGDDVDYVIETMRGHNLGRIIREGSALPN
;
A
#
# COMPACT_ATOMS: atom_id res chain seq x y z
N MET A 1 16.06 26.60 5.20
CA MET A 1 15.78 25.89 6.45
C MET A 1 15.69 24.44 6.12
N ASP A 2 16.70 23.73 6.54
CA ASP A 2 16.78 22.30 6.39
C ASP A 2 15.64 21.70 7.22
N SER A 3 14.65 21.10 6.58
CA SER A 3 13.63 20.35 7.30
C SER A 3 14.32 19.09 7.78
N GLY A 4 14.74 19.10 9.02
CA GLY A 4 15.57 18.07 9.64
C GLY A 4 14.94 16.68 9.79
N TYR A 5 14.19 16.25 8.79
CA TYR A 5 13.74 14.85 8.69
C TYR A 5 14.84 14.05 8.02
N THR A 6 15.65 13.41 8.83
CA THR A 6 16.62 12.44 8.35
C THR A 6 15.89 11.19 7.85
N LYS A 7 16.52 10.43 6.95
CA LYS A 7 16.02 9.13 6.46
C LYS A 7 15.57 8.21 7.62
N MET A 8 16.16 8.36 8.80
CA MET A 8 15.86 7.63 10.03
C MET A 8 14.52 8.04 10.63
N GLU A 9 14.17 9.32 10.59
CA GLU A 9 12.88 9.82 11.10
C GLU A 9 11.70 9.40 10.23
N LEU A 10 11.92 9.25 8.92
CA LEU A 10 10.90 8.68 8.02
C LEU A 10 10.62 7.20 8.33
N THR A 11 11.64 6.43 8.74
CA THR A 11 11.47 5.04 9.19
C THR A 11 10.87 4.97 10.60
N GLU A 12 11.21 5.89 11.48
CA GLU A 12 10.60 6.01 12.82
C GLU A 12 9.13 6.47 12.74
N ASN A 13 8.75 7.24 11.73
CA ASN A 13 7.38 7.68 11.47
C ASN A 13 6.47 6.61 10.84
N LYS A 14 6.91 5.36 10.80
CA LYS A 14 6.07 4.20 10.49
C LYS A 14 5.37 4.30 9.13
N ILE A 15 6.16 4.48 8.07
CA ILE A 15 5.64 4.44 6.71
C ILE A 15 5.08 3.04 6.44
N ILE A 16 3.81 2.99 6.05
CA ILE A 16 3.18 1.78 5.54
C ILE A 16 3.06 1.90 4.03
N LEU A 17 3.72 1.02 3.33
CA LEU A 17 3.66 0.94 1.89
C LEU A 17 2.61 -0.07 1.49
N VAL A 18 1.63 0.34 0.67
CA VAL A 18 0.58 -0.54 0.17
C VAL A 18 0.77 -0.72 -1.32
N ARG A 19 0.91 -1.96 -1.76
CA ARG A 19 0.95 -2.33 -3.17
C ARG A 19 -0.48 -2.54 -3.67
N GLY A 20 -0.89 -1.74 -4.66
CA GLY A 20 -2.24 -1.71 -5.19
C GLY A 20 -3.10 -0.60 -4.59
N GLY A 21 -3.94 0.01 -5.41
CA GLY A 21 -4.85 1.10 -5.03
C GLY A 21 -6.26 0.92 -5.61
N GLY A 22 -6.66 -0.32 -5.90
CA GLY A 22 -8.02 -0.65 -6.34
C GLY A 22 -9.06 -0.43 -5.25
N ASP A 23 -10.31 -0.76 -5.53
CA ASP A 23 -11.42 -0.48 -4.60
C ASP A 23 -11.28 -1.19 -3.24
N LEU A 24 -10.84 -2.45 -3.20
CA LEU A 24 -10.60 -3.15 -1.93
C LEU A 24 -9.36 -2.62 -1.20
N ALA A 25 -8.27 -2.39 -1.93
CA ALA A 25 -7.06 -1.79 -1.37
C ALA A 25 -7.35 -0.40 -0.76
N THR A 26 -8.18 0.40 -1.43
CA THR A 26 -8.57 1.73 -0.99
C THR A 26 -9.22 1.70 0.40
N GLY A 27 -10.05 0.71 0.70
CA GLY A 27 -10.64 0.54 2.04
C GLY A 27 -9.58 0.32 3.12
N VAL A 28 -8.57 -0.49 2.85
CA VAL A 28 -7.44 -0.71 3.76
C VAL A 28 -6.61 0.56 3.92
N ILE A 29 -6.26 1.20 2.81
CA ILE A 29 -5.46 2.44 2.78
C ILE A 29 -6.17 3.55 3.57
N TYR A 30 -7.46 3.75 3.33
CA TYR A 30 -8.27 4.72 4.02
C TYR A 30 -8.26 4.48 5.54
N LYS A 31 -8.42 3.23 5.97
CA LYS A 31 -8.39 2.87 7.39
C LYS A 31 -7.02 3.13 8.03
N LEU A 32 -5.95 2.77 7.37
CA LEU A 32 -4.59 3.04 7.84
C LEU A 32 -4.33 4.55 7.97
N HIS A 33 -4.77 5.33 6.98
CA HIS A 33 -4.68 6.78 7.00
C HIS A 33 -5.47 7.38 8.19
N GLN A 34 -6.69 6.91 8.43
CA GLN A 34 -7.49 7.34 9.60
C GLN A 34 -6.83 7.02 10.93
N CYS A 35 -6.03 5.95 11.00
CA CYS A 35 -5.27 5.58 12.20
C CYS A 35 -4.01 6.44 12.39
N GLY A 36 -3.74 7.39 11.50
CA GLY A 36 -2.59 8.31 11.61
C GLY A 36 -1.29 7.78 11.02
N TYR A 37 -1.33 6.67 10.27
CA TYR A 37 -0.14 6.17 9.59
C TYR A 37 0.17 6.98 8.32
N HIS A 38 1.45 7.12 8.03
CA HIS A 38 1.94 7.63 6.76
C HIS A 38 1.90 6.52 5.71
N VAL A 39 0.92 6.59 4.82
CA VAL A 39 0.71 5.58 3.76
C VAL A 39 1.29 6.08 2.45
N LEU A 40 2.04 5.22 1.76
CA LEU A 40 2.45 5.39 0.37
C LEU A 40 1.86 4.25 -0.45
N ILE A 41 1.17 4.58 -1.54
CA ILE A 41 0.62 3.61 -2.47
C ILE A 41 1.60 3.39 -3.62
N LEU A 42 1.91 2.13 -3.92
CA LEU A 42 2.55 1.75 -5.19
C LEU A 42 1.51 1.11 -6.10
N GLU A 43 1.38 1.63 -7.31
CA GLU A 43 0.42 1.12 -8.28
C GLU A 43 1.10 0.87 -9.63
N CYS A 44 0.47 0.09 -10.49
CA CYS A 44 0.95 -0.07 -11.85
C CYS A 44 0.62 1.16 -12.72
N ASP A 45 1.28 1.25 -13.88
CA ASP A 45 1.10 2.38 -14.80
C ASP A 45 -0.30 2.47 -15.42
N ARG A 46 -1.02 1.34 -15.46
CA ARG A 46 -2.36 1.24 -16.06
C ARG A 46 -3.29 0.42 -15.17
N PRO A 47 -3.61 0.96 -13.98
CA PRO A 47 -4.52 0.26 -13.08
C PRO A 47 -5.93 0.15 -13.66
N SER A 48 -6.62 -0.93 -13.29
CA SER A 48 -8.03 -1.10 -13.57
C SER A 48 -8.78 -1.32 -12.27
N ALA A 49 -9.76 -0.48 -11.98
CA ALA A 49 -10.67 -0.67 -10.87
C ALA A 49 -12.09 -0.89 -11.39
N ILE A 50 -12.82 -1.83 -10.79
CA ILE A 50 -14.21 -2.08 -11.13
C ILE A 50 -15.06 -0.87 -10.74
N ARG A 51 -14.76 -0.28 -9.58
CA ARG A 51 -15.44 0.91 -9.05
C ARG A 51 -14.49 2.10 -8.99
N ARG A 52 -14.26 2.73 -10.13
CA ARG A 52 -13.31 3.83 -10.29
C ARG A 52 -13.51 4.99 -9.31
N HIS A 53 -14.77 5.38 -9.05
CA HIS A 53 -15.08 6.52 -8.18
C HIS A 53 -14.75 6.30 -6.69
N VAL A 54 -14.41 5.07 -6.29
CA VAL A 54 -14.05 4.71 -4.93
C VAL A 54 -12.66 4.06 -4.86
N ALA A 55 -11.81 4.34 -5.85
CA ALA A 55 -10.49 3.76 -5.96
C ALA A 55 -9.40 4.84 -6.06
N PHE A 56 -8.42 4.79 -5.18
CA PHE A 56 -7.28 5.72 -5.21
C PHE A 56 -6.40 5.56 -6.45
N CYS A 57 -6.41 4.37 -7.08
CA CYS A 57 -5.61 4.12 -8.28
C CYS A 57 -5.96 5.04 -9.45
N GLU A 58 -7.13 5.67 -9.47
CA GLU A 58 -7.49 6.66 -10.49
C GLU A 58 -6.55 7.88 -10.50
N ALA A 59 -5.86 8.14 -9.39
CA ALA A 59 -4.83 9.18 -9.35
C ALA A 59 -3.69 8.95 -10.34
N VAL A 60 -3.46 7.71 -10.79
CA VAL A 60 -2.47 7.42 -11.86
C VAL A 60 -2.83 8.15 -13.15
N TYR A 61 -4.11 8.24 -13.48
CA TYR A 61 -4.60 8.90 -14.70
C TYR A 61 -4.84 10.40 -14.52
N ASP A 62 -5.49 10.77 -13.42
CA ASP A 62 -6.01 12.12 -13.22
C ASP A 62 -5.08 13.00 -12.37
N GLY A 63 -4.00 12.44 -11.83
CA GLY A 63 -3.10 13.12 -10.91
C GLY A 63 -3.57 13.11 -9.47
N THR A 64 -4.88 13.11 -9.24
CA THR A 64 -5.51 12.99 -7.92
C THR A 64 -6.75 12.12 -7.99
N SER A 65 -7.11 11.53 -6.85
CA SER A 65 -8.39 10.84 -6.65
C SER A 65 -8.85 11.11 -5.22
N THR A 66 -10.13 11.39 -5.03
CA THR A 66 -10.68 11.68 -3.71
C THR A 66 -11.72 10.64 -3.34
N VAL A 67 -11.51 9.98 -2.20
CA VAL A 67 -12.44 8.99 -1.65
C VAL A 67 -12.75 9.36 -0.21
N GLU A 68 -14.03 9.49 0.12
CA GLU A 68 -14.50 9.88 1.47
C GLU A 68 -13.78 11.13 2.02
N GLY A 69 -13.54 12.12 1.17
CA GLY A 69 -12.87 13.37 1.53
C GLY A 69 -11.34 13.28 1.64
N VAL A 70 -10.75 12.12 1.47
CA VAL A 70 -9.29 11.93 1.48
C VAL A 70 -8.76 12.00 0.06
N VAL A 71 -7.78 12.87 -0.17
CA VAL A 71 -7.13 13.05 -1.46
C VAL A 71 -5.93 12.12 -1.57
N CYS A 72 -5.88 11.33 -2.62
CA CYS A 72 -4.70 10.62 -3.08
C CYS A 72 -4.06 11.43 -4.22
N ARG A 73 -2.75 11.64 -4.15
CA ARG A 73 -2.01 12.43 -5.13
C ARG A 73 -0.88 11.61 -5.76
N ARG A 74 -0.87 11.56 -7.09
CA ARG A 74 0.24 10.98 -7.82
C ARG A 74 1.51 11.80 -7.60
N ILE A 75 2.60 11.12 -7.26
CA ILE A 75 3.94 11.68 -7.18
C ILE A 75 4.83 11.10 -8.30
N THR A 76 5.98 11.71 -8.51
CA THR A 76 6.98 11.26 -9.50
C THR A 76 8.13 10.52 -8.83
N GLU A 77 8.98 9.87 -9.60
CA GLU A 77 10.17 9.18 -9.10
C GLU A 77 11.26 10.14 -8.57
N GLU A 78 11.15 11.42 -8.85
CA GLU A 78 12.11 12.42 -8.39
C GLU A 78 11.79 12.83 -6.95
N SER A 79 12.80 12.76 -6.07
CA SER A 79 12.62 13.20 -4.67
C SER A 79 11.40 12.61 -3.97
N ILE A 80 11.25 11.29 -4.04
CA ILE A 80 10.09 10.58 -3.47
C ILE A 80 9.86 10.93 -1.99
N PRO A 81 10.86 10.90 -1.10
CA PRO A 81 10.65 11.20 0.31
C PRO A 81 10.07 12.60 0.55
N GLU A 82 10.58 13.61 -0.15
CA GLU A 82 10.14 15.00 -0.01
C GLU A 82 8.69 15.17 -0.48
N GLN A 83 8.34 14.56 -1.61
CA GLN A 83 6.96 14.59 -2.10
C GLN A 83 5.99 13.88 -1.15
N CYS A 84 6.40 12.76 -0.56
CA CYS A 84 5.61 12.05 0.46
C CYS A 84 5.34 12.93 1.67
N VAL A 85 6.36 13.61 2.21
CA VAL A 85 6.21 14.51 3.35
C VAL A 85 5.24 15.64 3.03
N ILE A 86 5.34 16.25 1.85
CA ILE A 86 4.42 17.32 1.41
C ILE A 86 2.97 16.80 1.37
N CYS A 87 2.75 15.60 0.86
CA CYS A 87 1.41 14.99 0.84
C CYS A 87 0.90 14.76 2.27
N TRP A 88 1.68 14.11 3.12
CA TRP A 88 1.27 13.80 4.49
C TRP A 88 1.00 15.04 5.33
N ASP A 89 1.79 16.10 5.17
CA ASP A 89 1.57 17.39 5.85
C ASP A 89 0.24 18.05 5.48
N LYS A 90 -0.27 17.77 4.27
CA LYS A 90 -1.58 18.21 3.79
C LYS A 90 -2.71 17.24 4.14
N GLY A 91 -2.43 16.12 4.79
CA GLY A 91 -3.40 15.06 5.03
C GLY A 91 -3.77 14.27 3.77
N GLU A 92 -2.91 14.29 2.75
CA GLU A 92 -3.07 13.56 1.50
C GLU A 92 -2.27 12.25 1.52
N ILE A 93 -2.62 11.33 0.62
CA ILE A 93 -1.93 10.06 0.46
C ILE A 93 -1.14 10.08 -0.86
N PRO A 94 0.20 9.98 -0.83
CA PRO A 94 1.00 9.89 -2.04
C PRO A 94 0.80 8.53 -2.74
N LEU A 95 0.78 8.55 -4.08
CA LEU A 95 0.76 7.38 -4.93
C LEU A 95 1.88 7.49 -5.97
N LEU A 96 2.71 6.46 -6.04
CA LEU A 96 3.78 6.31 -7.02
C LEU A 96 3.44 5.19 -8.01
N ALA A 97 3.59 5.46 -9.29
CA ALA A 97 3.53 4.41 -10.31
C ALA A 97 4.87 3.64 -10.29
N ASP A 98 4.86 2.49 -9.65
CA ASP A 98 5.99 1.58 -9.51
C ASP A 98 5.48 0.14 -9.45
N THR A 99 5.23 -0.44 -10.62
CA THR A 99 4.64 -1.77 -10.76
C THR A 99 5.45 -2.87 -10.09
N GLU A 100 6.77 -2.78 -10.19
CA GLU A 100 7.69 -3.82 -9.69
C GLU A 100 8.12 -3.61 -8.25
N GLY A 101 7.84 -2.43 -7.68
CA GLY A 101 8.27 -2.11 -6.32
C GLY A 101 9.76 -1.86 -6.20
N LYS A 102 10.41 -1.31 -7.24
CA LYS A 102 11.86 -1.08 -7.29
C LYS A 102 12.36 -0.10 -6.22
N HIS A 103 11.48 0.76 -5.70
CA HIS A 103 11.83 1.74 -4.68
C HIS A 103 11.62 1.27 -3.24
N ILE A 104 11.04 0.08 -3.02
CA ILE A 104 10.65 -0.40 -1.67
C ILE A 104 11.85 -0.45 -0.73
N HIS A 105 12.95 -1.07 -1.14
CA HIS A 105 14.13 -1.23 -0.27
C HIS A 105 14.78 0.13 0.07
N GLU A 106 14.80 1.06 -0.88
CA GLU A 106 15.33 2.40 -0.64
C GLU A 106 14.48 3.18 0.35
N LEU A 107 13.16 3.06 0.25
CA LEU A 107 12.20 3.74 1.14
C LEU A 107 12.19 3.13 2.54
N ALA A 108 12.64 1.90 2.70
CA ALA A 108 12.72 1.19 3.98
C ALA A 108 11.43 1.33 4.84
N PRO A 109 10.26 0.90 4.32
CA PRO A 109 9.00 1.03 5.05
C PRO A 109 9.01 0.17 6.31
N ALA A 110 8.22 0.56 7.31
CA ALA A 110 7.99 -0.25 8.51
C ALA A 110 7.12 -1.49 8.21
N ALA A 111 6.23 -1.37 7.23
CA ALA A 111 5.40 -2.47 6.76
C ALA A 111 5.12 -2.36 5.26
N VAL A 112 4.97 -3.51 4.62
CA VAL A 112 4.45 -3.65 3.26
C VAL A 112 3.16 -4.45 3.32
N VAL A 113 2.11 -3.91 2.73
CA VAL A 113 0.82 -4.59 2.55
C VAL A 113 0.61 -4.80 1.05
N ASP A 114 0.56 -6.05 0.62
CA ASP A 114 0.19 -6.37 -0.76
C ASP A 114 -1.32 -6.50 -0.85
N ALA A 115 -1.94 -5.51 -1.46
CA ALA A 115 -3.37 -5.41 -1.71
C ALA A 115 -3.70 -5.39 -3.22
N ILE A 116 -2.82 -5.95 -4.04
CA ILE A 116 -3.01 -6.05 -5.51
C ILE A 116 -4.19 -6.96 -5.83
N LEU A 117 -4.39 -8.02 -5.04
CA LEU A 117 -5.47 -9.00 -5.20
C LEU A 117 -5.45 -9.71 -6.56
N ALA A 118 -4.25 -10.00 -7.05
CA ALA A 118 -4.03 -10.69 -8.32
C ALA A 118 -4.26 -12.21 -8.25
N LYS A 119 -4.62 -12.74 -7.07
CA LYS A 119 -4.77 -14.18 -6.77
C LYS A 119 -3.46 -14.99 -6.94
N LYS A 120 -2.36 -14.29 -7.12
CA LYS A 120 -1.01 -14.84 -7.14
C LYS A 120 -0.05 -13.77 -6.63
N ASN A 121 1.06 -14.18 -6.05
CA ASN A 121 2.10 -13.24 -5.62
C ASN A 121 2.85 -12.68 -6.84
N LEU A 122 2.91 -11.36 -6.96
CA LEU A 122 3.62 -10.62 -8.00
C LEU A 122 4.96 -10.06 -7.50
N GLY A 123 5.65 -10.80 -6.65
CA GLY A 123 7.00 -10.48 -6.20
C GLY A 123 7.11 -9.86 -4.82
N THR A 124 6.05 -9.87 -4.02
CA THR A 124 6.15 -9.46 -2.61
C THR A 124 6.83 -10.55 -1.79
N ASP A 125 7.81 -10.16 -1.00
CA ASP A 125 8.53 -11.07 -0.10
C ASP A 125 8.87 -10.40 1.24
N ARG A 126 9.28 -11.24 2.20
CA ARG A 126 9.56 -10.82 3.59
C ARG A 126 10.75 -9.87 3.74
N SER A 127 11.62 -9.76 2.73
CA SER A 127 12.77 -8.86 2.78
C SER A 127 12.41 -7.38 2.59
N MET A 128 11.18 -7.11 2.12
CA MET A 128 10.74 -5.76 1.78
C MET A 128 10.51 -4.86 2.98
N ALA A 129 10.17 -5.43 4.15
CA ALA A 129 9.93 -4.67 5.37
C ALA A 129 10.03 -5.59 6.60
N PRO A 130 10.16 -5.02 7.83
CA PRO A 130 10.05 -5.78 9.07
C PRO A 130 8.71 -6.51 9.24
N LEU A 131 7.64 -5.99 8.65
CA LEU A 131 6.32 -6.61 8.61
C LEU A 131 5.80 -6.64 7.19
N THR A 132 5.40 -7.82 6.72
CA THR A 132 4.80 -8.02 5.39
C THR A 132 3.47 -8.73 5.52
N VAL A 133 2.45 -8.19 4.84
CA VAL A 133 1.08 -8.70 4.87
C VAL A 133 0.55 -8.84 3.44
N GLY A 134 0.05 -10.02 3.10
CA GLY A 134 -0.64 -10.26 1.85
C GLY A 134 -2.16 -10.35 2.04
N LEU A 135 -2.93 -9.72 1.16
CA LEU A 135 -4.39 -9.82 1.16
C LEU A 135 -4.86 -10.85 0.14
N GLY A 136 -5.61 -11.83 0.61
CA GLY A 136 -6.24 -12.84 -0.23
C GLY A 136 -5.31 -13.98 -0.65
N PRO A 137 -5.74 -14.78 -1.62
CA PRO A 137 -4.99 -15.95 -2.09
C PRO A 137 -3.75 -15.54 -2.91
N GLY A 138 -2.78 -16.44 -2.96
CA GLY A 138 -1.52 -16.27 -3.69
C GLY A 138 -0.31 -16.09 -2.78
N PHE A 139 -0.51 -15.93 -1.49
CA PHE A 139 0.55 -15.81 -0.48
C PHE A 139 0.52 -16.99 0.49
N THR A 140 1.69 -17.32 1.04
CA THR A 140 1.84 -18.29 2.12
C THR A 140 2.45 -17.58 3.33
N ALA A 141 1.67 -17.46 4.41
CA ALA A 141 2.13 -16.87 5.66
C ALA A 141 3.27 -17.68 6.26
N GLY A 142 4.33 -16.99 6.67
CA GLY A 142 5.54 -17.59 7.20
C GLY A 142 6.58 -17.96 6.12
N ASP A 143 6.22 -17.87 4.84
CA ASP A 143 7.10 -18.16 3.70
C ASP A 143 7.39 -16.88 2.89
N ASP A 144 6.45 -16.43 2.08
CA ASP A 144 6.63 -15.22 1.25
C ASP A 144 6.19 -13.91 1.94
N VAL A 145 5.28 -13.99 2.91
CA VAL A 145 4.85 -12.88 3.78
C VAL A 145 4.75 -13.35 5.23
N ASP A 146 4.73 -12.40 6.16
CA ASP A 146 4.57 -12.72 7.59
C ASP A 146 3.14 -13.14 7.92
N TYR A 147 2.16 -12.43 7.35
CA TYR A 147 0.73 -12.69 7.59
C TYR A 147 -0.07 -12.60 6.29
N VAL A 148 -1.15 -13.36 6.23
CA VAL A 148 -2.14 -13.29 5.17
C VAL A 148 -3.49 -12.92 5.79
N ILE A 149 -4.25 -12.06 5.12
CA ILE A 149 -5.62 -11.72 5.51
C ILE A 149 -6.61 -12.42 4.57
N GLU A 150 -7.54 -13.18 5.13
CA GLU A 150 -8.59 -13.84 4.37
C GLU A 150 -9.52 -12.82 3.72
N THR A 151 -9.73 -12.93 2.43
CA THR A 151 -10.61 -12.04 1.65
C THR A 151 -11.83 -12.75 1.08
N MET A 152 -11.93 -14.07 1.22
CA MET A 152 -13.11 -14.80 0.81
C MET A 152 -14.32 -14.34 1.62
N ARG A 153 -15.43 -14.04 0.95
CA ARG A 153 -16.70 -13.68 1.60
C ARG A 153 -17.20 -14.83 2.44
N GLY A 154 -17.64 -14.53 3.64
CA GLY A 154 -18.17 -15.52 4.57
C GLY A 154 -17.63 -15.34 5.97
N HIS A 155 -17.74 -16.39 6.77
CA HIS A 155 -17.43 -16.38 8.20
C HIS A 155 -15.97 -16.02 8.53
N ASN A 156 -15.04 -16.36 7.64
CA ASN A 156 -13.60 -16.15 7.87
C ASN A 156 -13.07 -14.84 7.25
N LEU A 157 -13.92 -14.02 6.65
CA LEU A 157 -13.49 -12.74 6.06
C LEU A 157 -12.75 -11.87 7.08
N GLY A 158 -11.56 -11.41 6.71
CA GLY A 158 -10.71 -10.57 7.57
C GLY A 158 -9.89 -11.36 8.60
N ARG A 159 -9.98 -12.69 8.63
CA ARG A 159 -9.18 -13.51 9.53
C ARG A 159 -7.69 -13.35 9.22
N ILE A 160 -6.88 -13.22 10.27
CA ILE A 160 -5.42 -13.19 10.18
C ILE A 160 -4.90 -14.64 10.15
N ILE A 161 -4.23 -14.98 9.06
CA ILE A 161 -3.60 -16.28 8.84
C ILE A 161 -2.11 -16.13 9.16
N ARG A 162 -1.62 -16.92 10.10
CA ARG A 162 -0.23 -16.90 10.59
C ARG A 162 0.62 -17.98 9.97
N GLU A 163 -0.01 -18.99 9.40
CA GLU A 163 0.61 -20.14 8.75
C GLU A 163 -0.32 -20.66 7.66
N GLY A 164 0.19 -20.85 6.46
CA GLY A 164 -0.58 -21.26 5.29
C GLY A 164 -1.14 -20.11 4.47
N SER A 165 -2.18 -20.38 3.71
CA SER A 165 -2.70 -19.49 2.68
C SER A 165 -4.20 -19.22 2.86
N ALA A 166 -4.68 -18.11 2.29
CA ALA A 166 -6.10 -17.82 2.16
C ALA A 166 -6.75 -18.78 1.14
N LEU A 167 -8.06 -18.94 1.27
CA LEU A 167 -8.84 -19.76 0.37
C LEU A 167 -8.89 -19.17 -1.04
N PRO A 168 -8.82 -19.98 -2.10
CA PRO A 168 -9.01 -19.52 -3.46
C PRO A 168 -10.44 -18.95 -3.64
N ASN A 169 -10.56 -17.79 -4.25
CA ASN A 169 -11.84 -17.12 -4.50
C ASN A 169 -11.95 -16.55 -5.92
#